data_5ad722c80bdbf4ad14768a93041df299
#
_entry.id   5ad722c80bdbf4ad14768a93041df299
#
_cell.length_a   1.000
_cell.length_b   1.000
_cell.length_c   1.000
_cell.angle_alpha   90.00
_cell.angle_beta   90.00
_cell.angle_gamma   90.00
#
_symmetry.space_group_name_H-M   'P 1'
#
loop_
_entity.id
_entity.type
_entity.pdbx_description
1 polymer ?
#
loop_
_entity_poly.entity_id
_entity_poly.type
_entity_poly.pdbx_seq_one_letter_code
_entity_poly.pdbx_strand_id
1 'polypeptide(L)'
;CSPSRFTIATLPGSRFAPMAVAAAWRDAGGVLDGLVMQPESAYAMANLARSHKPFAVHESARLGSLLRDMNKWSNNLMARHLMLSMSRGFPARPATLAEARQRMALWLTKQGLGRADLSLDNGSGLSHQERGKAQALVQLLRKAWSGPHAQALMQSLPVAGQDGTLSNRLTQ
;
A
#
# COMPACT_ATOMS: atom_id res chain seq x y z
N CYS A 1 -10.71 4.68 35.62
CA CYS A 1 -9.69 4.79 34.57
C CYS A 1 -9.98 3.71 33.52
N SER A 2 -10.26 4.11 32.29
CA SER A 2 -10.40 3.15 31.19
C SER A 2 -9.01 2.62 30.81
N PRO A 3 -8.85 1.30 30.60
CA PRO A 3 -7.57 0.75 30.20
C PRO A 3 -7.17 1.30 28.83
N SER A 4 -6.01 1.95 28.75
CA SER A 4 -5.44 2.40 27.49
C SER A 4 -4.66 1.25 26.86
N ARG A 5 -4.98 0.90 25.60
CA ARG A 5 -4.28 -0.14 24.85
C ARG A 5 -3.23 0.52 23.95
N PHE A 6 -1.97 0.21 24.17
CA PHE A 6 -0.87 0.67 23.34
C PHE A 6 -0.38 -0.47 22.44
N THR A 7 -0.16 -0.18 21.17
CA THR A 7 0.49 -1.11 20.24
C THR A 7 1.92 -0.64 20.03
N ILE A 8 2.89 -1.45 20.42
CA ILE A 8 4.31 -1.13 20.31
C ILE A 8 4.95 -2.12 19.33
N ALA A 9 5.66 -1.60 18.34
CA ALA A 9 6.48 -2.41 17.44
C ALA A 9 7.83 -2.68 18.11
N THR A 10 8.00 -3.86 18.70
CA THR A 10 9.21 -4.26 19.42
C THR A 10 10.23 -5.00 18.57
N LEU A 11 9.86 -5.39 17.34
CA LEU A 11 10.71 -6.18 16.48
C LEU A 11 11.21 -5.37 15.28
N PRO A 12 12.47 -5.55 14.87
CA PRO A 12 12.95 -5.05 13.58
C PRO A 12 12.07 -5.58 12.43
N GLY A 13 11.79 -4.75 11.42
CA GLY A 13 10.94 -5.13 10.30
C GLY A 13 11.38 -6.40 9.58
N SER A 14 12.68 -6.67 9.51
CA SER A 14 13.26 -7.90 8.94
C SER A 14 12.91 -9.17 9.71
N ARG A 15 12.58 -9.07 10.99
CA ARG A 15 12.21 -10.22 11.84
C ARG A 15 10.70 -10.38 11.99
N PHE A 16 9.94 -9.34 11.72
CA PHE A 16 8.49 -9.36 11.94
C PHE A 16 7.79 -10.42 11.07
N ALA A 17 8.01 -10.41 9.77
CA ALA A 17 7.34 -11.35 8.86
C ALA A 17 7.68 -12.82 9.15
N PRO A 18 8.96 -13.22 9.30
CA PRO A 18 9.31 -14.58 9.70
C PRO A 18 8.66 -15.02 11.01
N MET A 19 8.66 -14.16 12.02
CA MET A 19 8.06 -14.49 13.33
C MET A 19 6.54 -14.59 13.27
N ALA A 20 5.88 -13.71 12.52
CA ALA A 20 4.43 -13.74 12.32
C ALA A 20 3.99 -15.04 11.61
N VAL A 21 4.72 -15.45 10.56
CA VAL A 21 4.47 -16.71 9.85
C VAL A 21 4.68 -17.91 10.78
N ALA A 22 5.78 -17.93 11.55
CA ALA A 22 6.06 -19.00 12.49
C ALA A 22 4.99 -19.11 13.60
N ALA A 23 4.51 -17.97 14.10
CA ALA A 23 3.43 -17.94 15.10
C ALA A 23 2.13 -18.46 14.51
N ALA A 24 1.69 -17.94 13.37
CA ALA A 24 0.46 -18.38 12.70
C ALA A 24 0.48 -19.88 12.36
N TRP A 25 1.65 -20.41 11.96
CA TRP A 25 1.82 -21.84 11.69
C TRP A 25 1.61 -22.70 12.94
N ARG A 26 2.21 -22.28 14.07
CA ARG A 26 2.04 -22.99 15.35
C ARG A 26 0.60 -22.87 15.88
N ASP A 27 -0.01 -21.70 15.75
CA ASP A 27 -1.41 -21.48 16.16
C ASP A 27 -2.38 -22.37 15.36
N ALA A 28 -2.02 -22.67 14.09
CA ALA A 28 -2.75 -23.62 13.25
C ALA A 28 -2.44 -25.10 13.57
N GLY A 29 -1.63 -25.39 14.60
CA GLY A 29 -1.24 -26.75 14.99
C GLY A 29 -0.05 -27.33 14.22
N GLY A 30 0.63 -26.52 13.42
CA GLY A 30 1.80 -26.94 12.67
C GLY A 30 3.08 -27.01 13.50
N VAL A 31 3.98 -27.92 13.15
CA VAL A 31 5.31 -28.05 13.74
C VAL A 31 6.35 -27.48 12.77
N LEU A 32 7.33 -26.76 13.29
CA LEU A 32 8.47 -26.23 12.54
C LEU A 32 9.76 -26.76 13.17
N ASP A 33 10.49 -27.56 12.40
CA ASP A 33 11.81 -28.09 12.78
C ASP A 33 12.97 -27.14 12.40
N GLY A 34 12.71 -25.84 12.42
CA GLY A 34 13.69 -24.83 12.04
C GLY A 34 13.19 -23.42 12.19
N LEU A 35 13.88 -22.49 11.56
CA LEU A 35 13.55 -21.08 11.58
C LEU A 35 12.90 -20.67 10.27
N VAL A 36 11.83 -19.88 10.37
CA VAL A 36 11.31 -19.14 9.22
C VAL A 36 12.27 -17.99 8.93
N MET A 37 12.80 -17.94 7.73
CA MET A 37 13.76 -16.93 7.30
C MET A 37 13.23 -16.12 6.13
N GLN A 38 13.55 -14.85 6.11
CA GLN A 38 13.34 -14.00 4.94
C GLN A 38 14.62 -14.03 4.11
N PRO A 39 14.56 -14.21 2.78
CA PRO A 39 15.74 -14.12 1.93
C PRO A 39 16.42 -12.76 2.08
N GLU A 40 17.74 -12.77 2.19
CA GLU A 40 18.54 -11.57 2.45
C GLU A 40 18.53 -10.57 1.29
N SER A 41 18.20 -11.01 0.08
CA SER A 41 18.17 -10.17 -1.10
C SER A 41 17.10 -10.61 -2.10
N ALA A 42 16.74 -9.70 -2.99
CA ALA A 42 15.85 -10.01 -4.10
C ALA A 42 16.42 -11.06 -5.06
N TYR A 43 17.75 -11.14 -5.17
CA TYR A 43 18.43 -12.16 -5.96
C TYR A 43 18.26 -13.54 -5.30
N ALA A 44 18.43 -13.63 -3.99
CA ALA A 44 18.19 -14.87 -3.23
C ALA A 44 16.73 -15.31 -3.35
N MET A 45 15.78 -14.38 -3.26
CA MET A 45 14.36 -14.64 -3.47
C MET A 45 14.06 -15.17 -4.88
N ALA A 46 14.63 -14.55 -5.91
CA ALA A 46 14.43 -14.96 -7.30
C ALA A 46 15.05 -16.35 -7.58
N ASN A 47 16.15 -16.71 -6.94
CA ASN A 47 16.75 -18.02 -7.03
C ASN A 47 15.90 -19.09 -6.35
N LEU A 48 15.40 -18.83 -5.14
CA LEU A 48 14.47 -19.72 -4.44
C LEU A 48 13.21 -19.99 -5.28
N ALA A 49 12.61 -18.96 -5.85
CA ALA A 49 11.42 -19.08 -6.69
C ALA A 49 11.66 -19.90 -7.97
N ARG A 50 12.89 -19.96 -8.47
CA ARG A 50 13.26 -20.77 -9.63
C ARG A 50 13.60 -22.22 -9.28
N SER A 51 14.17 -22.44 -8.12
CA SER A 51 14.68 -23.75 -7.70
C SER A 51 13.68 -24.59 -6.92
N HIS A 52 12.64 -23.98 -6.37
CA HIS A 52 11.66 -24.67 -5.53
C HIS A 52 10.24 -24.31 -5.92
N LYS A 53 9.33 -25.29 -5.87
CA LYS A 53 7.90 -25.03 -5.92
C LYS A 53 7.47 -24.40 -4.59
N PRO A 54 6.63 -23.36 -4.59
CA PRO A 54 6.09 -22.82 -3.35
C PRO A 54 5.21 -23.88 -2.69
N PHE A 55 5.32 -24.00 -1.38
CA PHE A 55 4.45 -24.88 -0.56
C PHE A 55 3.00 -24.39 -0.60
N ALA A 56 2.80 -23.09 -0.53
CA ALA A 56 1.50 -22.44 -0.64
C ALA A 56 1.63 -21.12 -1.39
N VAL A 57 0.57 -20.77 -2.10
CA VAL A 57 0.45 -19.49 -2.79
C VAL A 57 -0.82 -18.80 -2.28
N HIS A 58 -0.67 -17.57 -1.81
CA HIS A 58 -1.80 -16.73 -1.46
C HIS A 58 -2.00 -15.66 -2.53
N GLU A 59 -3.17 -15.65 -3.13
CA GLU A 59 -3.57 -14.60 -4.04
C GLU A 59 -4.30 -13.49 -3.28
N SER A 60 -3.86 -12.25 -3.46
CA SER A 60 -4.54 -11.10 -2.87
C SER A 60 -5.90 -10.87 -3.51
N ALA A 61 -6.77 -10.13 -2.82
CA ALA A 61 -7.99 -9.61 -3.42
C ALA A 61 -7.68 -8.75 -4.66
N ARG A 62 -8.69 -8.56 -5.51
CA ARG A 62 -8.57 -7.71 -6.71
C ARG A 62 -8.15 -6.29 -6.31
N LEU A 63 -7.34 -5.64 -7.14
CA LEU A 63 -6.83 -4.30 -6.89
C LEU A 63 -7.92 -3.28 -6.52
N GLY A 64 -9.07 -3.34 -7.17
CA GLY A 64 -10.20 -2.47 -6.87
C GLY A 64 -10.71 -2.60 -5.42
N SER A 65 -10.76 -3.82 -4.89
CA SER A 65 -11.13 -4.07 -3.49
C SER A 65 -10.07 -3.54 -2.53
N LEU A 66 -8.79 -3.77 -2.84
CA LEU A 66 -7.69 -3.24 -2.04
C LEU A 66 -7.68 -1.71 -2.00
N LEU A 67 -7.93 -1.05 -3.13
CA LEU A 67 -8.04 0.41 -3.22
C LEU A 67 -9.22 0.94 -2.40
N ARG A 68 -10.35 0.24 -2.44
CA ARG A 68 -11.52 0.58 -1.62
C ARG A 68 -11.18 0.53 -0.14
N ASP A 69 -10.61 -0.55 0.33
CA ASP A 69 -10.27 -0.72 1.75
C ASP A 69 -9.19 0.28 2.18
N MET A 70 -8.18 0.52 1.32
CA MET A 70 -7.15 1.53 1.54
C MET A 70 -7.76 2.92 1.76
N ASN A 71 -8.69 3.34 0.90
CA ASN A 71 -9.29 4.67 0.97
C ASN A 71 -10.32 4.76 2.12
N LYS A 72 -11.19 3.76 2.28
CA LYS A 72 -12.20 3.73 3.35
C LYS A 72 -11.60 3.81 4.74
N TRP A 73 -10.51 3.08 4.96
CA TRP A 73 -9.87 2.99 6.28
C TRP A 73 -8.60 3.82 6.40
N SER A 74 -8.29 4.63 5.37
CA SER A 74 -7.08 5.49 5.36
C SER A 74 -5.79 4.70 5.67
N ASN A 75 -5.62 3.56 5.01
CA ASN A 75 -4.48 2.68 5.26
C ASN A 75 -3.21 3.19 4.55
N ASN A 76 -2.42 3.96 5.27
CA ASN A 76 -1.20 4.60 4.76
C ASN A 76 -0.14 3.59 4.30
N LEU A 77 -0.07 2.41 4.93
CA LEU A 77 0.86 1.36 4.53
C LEU A 77 0.48 0.75 3.19
N MET A 78 -0.80 0.47 2.97
CA MET A 78 -1.30 0.00 1.67
C MET A 78 -1.07 1.04 0.57
N ALA A 79 -1.30 2.32 0.86
CA ALA A 79 -1.05 3.42 -0.08
C ALA A 79 0.43 3.51 -0.47
N ARG A 80 1.34 3.36 0.49
CA ARG A 80 2.79 3.29 0.23
C ARG A 80 3.16 2.07 -0.62
N HIS A 81 2.62 0.90 -0.32
CA HIS A 81 2.86 -0.31 -1.12
C HIS A 81 2.32 -0.17 -2.55
N LEU A 82 1.14 0.44 -2.70
CA LEU A 82 0.59 0.74 -4.02
C LEU A 82 1.54 1.64 -4.82
N MET A 83 2.06 2.72 -4.22
CA MET A 83 3.04 3.56 -4.89
C MET A 83 4.30 2.78 -5.27
N LEU A 84 4.85 1.97 -4.37
CA LEU A 84 6.02 1.14 -4.65
C LEU A 84 5.77 0.16 -5.80
N SER A 85 4.56 -0.42 -5.90
CA SER A 85 4.21 -1.33 -7.00
C SER A 85 4.22 -0.69 -8.39
N MET A 86 4.22 0.63 -8.47
CA MET A 86 4.40 1.37 -9.72
C MET A 86 5.86 1.45 -10.18
N SER A 87 6.81 0.95 -9.40
CA SER A 87 8.21 0.86 -9.80
C SER A 87 8.37 0.03 -11.07
N ARG A 88 9.31 0.45 -11.93
CA ARG A 88 9.54 -0.21 -13.22
C ARG A 88 10.02 -1.65 -13.02
N GLY A 89 9.34 -2.56 -13.68
CA GLY A 89 9.69 -3.99 -13.65
C GLY A 89 9.18 -4.75 -12.44
N PHE A 90 8.45 -4.12 -11.51
CA PHE A 90 7.74 -4.85 -10.45
C PHE A 90 6.61 -5.73 -11.04
N PRO A 91 6.40 -6.98 -10.59
CA PRO A 91 7.08 -7.66 -9.49
C PRO A 91 8.35 -8.43 -9.87
N ALA A 92 8.73 -8.49 -11.15
CA ALA A 92 9.92 -9.23 -11.60
C ALA A 92 11.25 -8.63 -11.07
N ARG A 93 11.22 -7.37 -10.64
CA ARG A 93 12.32 -6.68 -9.97
C ARG A 93 11.85 -6.10 -8.64
N PRO A 94 12.76 -5.93 -7.67
CA PRO A 94 12.43 -5.21 -6.45
C PRO A 94 11.95 -3.80 -6.75
N ALA A 95 10.88 -3.41 -6.06
CA ALA A 95 10.38 -2.05 -6.16
C ALA A 95 11.32 -1.07 -5.45
N THR A 96 11.57 0.08 -6.09
CA THR A 96 12.30 1.19 -5.47
C THR A 96 11.43 2.45 -5.44
N LEU A 97 11.57 3.22 -4.37
CA LEU A 97 10.83 4.45 -4.22
C LEU A 97 11.24 5.50 -5.28
N ALA A 98 12.51 5.51 -5.66
CA ALA A 98 13.04 6.41 -6.69
C ALA A 98 12.37 6.19 -8.04
N GLU A 99 12.27 4.94 -8.50
CA GLU A 99 11.60 4.60 -9.76
C GLU A 99 10.09 4.84 -9.69
N ALA A 100 9.44 4.52 -8.56
CA ALA A 100 8.02 4.79 -8.36
C ALA A 100 7.72 6.30 -8.46
N ARG A 101 8.53 7.15 -7.80
CA ARG A 101 8.44 8.62 -7.91
C ARG A 101 8.63 9.11 -9.34
N GLN A 102 9.65 8.60 -10.03
CA GLN A 102 9.91 8.98 -11.42
C GLN A 102 8.72 8.63 -12.31
N ARG A 103 8.19 7.43 -12.17
CA ARG A 103 7.05 6.98 -12.97
C ARG A 103 5.78 7.79 -12.68
N MET A 104 5.53 8.12 -11.42
CA MET A 104 4.42 8.99 -11.02
C MET A 104 4.60 10.40 -11.59
N ALA A 105 5.80 10.97 -11.51
CA ALA A 105 6.08 12.29 -12.06
C ALA A 105 5.86 12.33 -13.58
N LEU A 106 6.30 11.31 -14.31
CA LEU A 106 6.06 11.19 -15.75
C LEU A 106 4.56 11.09 -16.09
N TRP A 107 3.80 10.33 -15.27
CA TRP A 107 2.36 10.24 -15.46
C TRP A 107 1.68 11.58 -15.19
N LEU A 108 2.03 12.28 -14.12
CA LEU A 108 1.51 13.62 -13.80
C LEU A 108 1.78 14.61 -14.91
N THR A 109 3.00 14.61 -15.48
CA THR A 109 3.34 15.45 -16.63
C THR A 109 2.43 15.17 -17.83
N LYS A 110 2.13 13.91 -18.12
CA LYS A 110 1.14 13.51 -19.16
C LYS A 110 -0.28 14.01 -18.85
N GLN A 111 -0.59 14.24 -17.56
CA GLN A 111 -1.86 14.86 -17.15
C GLN A 111 -1.84 16.38 -17.20
N GLY A 112 -0.73 16.99 -17.62
CA GLY A 112 -0.56 18.45 -17.66
C GLY A 112 -0.19 19.06 -16.31
N LEU A 113 0.36 18.27 -15.39
CA LEU A 113 0.77 18.69 -14.05
C LEU A 113 2.29 18.54 -13.90
N GLY A 114 2.97 19.65 -13.59
CA GLY A 114 4.39 19.63 -13.29
C GLY A 114 4.70 19.38 -11.81
N ARG A 115 5.99 19.25 -11.49
CA ARG A 115 6.46 19.07 -10.09
C ARG A 115 6.10 20.26 -9.19
N ALA A 116 5.96 21.47 -9.77
CA ALA A 116 5.51 22.65 -9.05
C ALA A 116 4.02 22.63 -8.71
N ASP A 117 3.23 21.80 -9.38
CA ASP A 117 1.80 21.68 -9.17
C ASP A 117 1.47 20.55 -8.20
N LEU A 118 2.17 19.42 -8.32
CA LEU A 118 2.03 18.28 -7.42
C LEU A 118 3.34 17.49 -7.34
N SER A 119 3.85 17.32 -6.13
CA SER A 119 5.02 16.51 -5.82
C SER A 119 4.68 15.47 -4.77
N LEU A 120 4.85 14.19 -5.11
CA LEU A 120 4.62 13.07 -4.23
C LEU A 120 5.95 12.51 -3.72
N ASP A 121 5.98 12.12 -2.46
CA ASP A 121 7.13 11.50 -1.83
C ASP A 121 7.03 9.99 -1.77
N ASN A 122 6.19 9.47 -0.91
CA ASN A 122 6.12 8.01 -0.66
C ASN A 122 4.72 7.42 -0.77
N GLY A 123 3.73 8.23 -1.10
CA GLY A 123 2.34 7.82 -1.30
C GLY A 123 1.58 7.47 -0.02
N SER A 124 2.19 7.56 1.16
CA SER A 124 1.51 7.26 2.43
C SER A 124 0.51 8.35 2.87
N GLY A 125 0.64 9.56 2.33
CA GLY A 125 -0.10 10.73 2.78
C GLY A 125 0.40 11.34 4.11
N LEU A 126 1.53 10.85 4.63
CA LEU A 126 2.11 11.28 5.92
C LEU A 126 3.44 12.02 5.76
N SER A 127 3.94 12.15 4.55
CA SER A 127 5.23 12.79 4.31
C SER A 127 5.12 14.31 4.35
N HIS A 128 6.01 14.95 5.10
CA HIS A 128 6.15 16.40 5.11
C HIS A 128 6.82 16.97 3.86
N GLN A 129 7.28 16.12 2.94
CA GLN A 129 7.91 16.52 1.69
C GLN A 129 6.91 16.65 0.53
N GLU A 130 5.71 16.10 0.68
CA GLU A 130 4.66 16.18 -0.33
C GLU A 130 4.12 17.62 -0.42
N ARG A 131 3.91 18.08 -1.64
CA ARG A 131 3.40 19.42 -1.95
C ARG A 131 2.39 19.31 -3.08
N GLY A 132 1.32 20.08 -2.97
CA GLY A 132 0.30 20.12 -4.01
C GLY A 132 -0.49 21.42 -3.99
N LYS A 133 -0.79 21.95 -5.18
CA LYS A 133 -1.75 23.04 -5.35
C LYS A 133 -3.17 22.49 -5.33
N ALA A 134 -4.09 23.17 -4.69
CA ALA A 134 -5.51 22.78 -4.69
C ALA A 134 -6.07 22.62 -6.10
N GLN A 135 -5.68 23.51 -7.02
CA GLN A 135 -6.08 23.45 -8.42
C GLN A 135 -5.62 22.15 -9.12
N ALA A 136 -4.41 21.66 -8.82
CA ALA A 136 -3.90 20.40 -9.36
C ALA A 136 -4.73 19.21 -8.89
N LEU A 137 -5.12 19.20 -7.60
CA LEU A 137 -6.00 18.17 -7.06
C LEU A 137 -7.37 18.20 -7.71
N VAL A 138 -7.97 19.37 -7.88
CA VAL A 138 -9.26 19.53 -8.59
C VAL A 138 -9.14 19.03 -10.03
N GLN A 139 -8.05 19.35 -10.74
CA GLN A 139 -7.83 18.86 -12.10
C GLN A 139 -7.75 17.33 -12.16
N LEU A 140 -7.03 16.69 -11.23
CA LEU A 140 -6.96 15.23 -11.13
C LEU A 140 -8.32 14.60 -10.82
N LEU A 141 -9.05 15.16 -9.86
CA LEU A 141 -10.38 14.67 -9.49
C LEU A 141 -11.36 14.76 -10.66
N ARG A 142 -11.36 15.90 -11.41
CA ARG A 142 -12.18 16.05 -12.61
C ARG A 142 -11.85 15.01 -13.68
N LYS A 143 -10.57 14.76 -13.93
CA LYS A 143 -10.12 13.73 -14.89
C LYS A 143 -10.54 12.33 -14.42
N ALA A 144 -10.37 12.03 -13.14
CA ALA A 144 -10.76 10.75 -12.57
C ALA A 144 -12.30 10.54 -12.65
N TRP A 145 -13.06 11.60 -12.39
CA TRP A 145 -14.53 11.61 -12.50
C TRP A 145 -15.02 11.34 -13.93
N SER A 146 -14.35 11.88 -14.93
CA SER A 146 -14.70 11.69 -16.35
C SER A 146 -14.06 10.42 -16.95
N GLY A 147 -13.27 9.70 -16.18
CA GLY A 147 -12.53 8.54 -16.66
C GLY A 147 -13.28 7.21 -16.52
N PRO A 148 -12.77 6.15 -17.13
CA PRO A 148 -13.42 4.83 -17.12
C PRO A 148 -13.49 4.19 -15.73
N HIS A 149 -12.73 4.68 -14.76
CA HIS A 149 -12.68 4.17 -13.40
C HIS A 149 -13.36 5.08 -12.36
N ALA A 150 -14.17 6.04 -12.80
CA ALA A 150 -14.85 7.01 -11.94
C ALA A 150 -15.68 6.33 -10.86
N GLN A 151 -16.48 5.34 -11.22
CA GLN A 151 -17.33 4.61 -10.28
C GLN A 151 -16.50 3.88 -9.20
N ALA A 152 -15.40 3.23 -9.60
CA ALA A 152 -14.51 2.55 -8.65
C ALA A 152 -13.87 3.53 -7.66
N LEU A 153 -13.42 4.69 -8.14
CA LEU A 153 -12.89 5.74 -7.28
C LEU A 153 -13.96 6.22 -6.28
N MET A 154 -15.16 6.58 -6.76
CA MET A 154 -16.24 7.08 -5.90
C MET A 154 -16.63 6.07 -4.82
N GLN A 155 -16.79 4.79 -5.19
CA GLN A 155 -17.12 3.73 -4.23
C GLN A 155 -16.00 3.45 -3.23
N SER A 156 -14.78 3.83 -3.53
CA SER A 156 -13.64 3.68 -2.62
C SER A 156 -13.57 4.76 -1.55
N LEU A 157 -14.12 5.94 -1.77
CA LEU A 157 -14.05 7.05 -0.83
C LEU A 157 -14.97 6.82 0.38
N PRO A 158 -14.56 7.19 1.61
CA PRO A 158 -15.43 7.13 2.77
C PRO A 158 -16.55 8.14 2.66
N VAL A 159 -17.76 7.76 3.12
CA VAL A 159 -18.96 8.60 3.11
C VAL A 159 -19.27 9.03 4.55
N ALA A 160 -19.41 10.35 4.76
CA ALA A 160 -19.69 10.89 6.07
C ALA A 160 -21.03 10.33 6.63
N GLY A 161 -21.00 9.92 7.89
CA GLY A 161 -22.13 9.32 8.58
C GLY A 161 -22.50 7.90 8.13
N GLN A 162 -21.75 7.29 7.22
CA GLN A 162 -22.08 5.97 6.68
C GLN A 162 -20.96 4.94 6.87
N ASP A 163 -19.75 5.23 6.42
CA ASP A 163 -18.70 4.23 6.40
C ASP A 163 -17.27 4.77 6.55
N GLY A 164 -16.33 3.84 6.69
CA GLY A 164 -14.89 4.10 6.77
C GLY A 164 -14.55 5.04 7.94
N THR A 165 -13.50 5.83 7.76
CA THR A 165 -13.02 6.78 8.78
C THR A 165 -13.96 7.97 9.00
N LEU A 166 -14.97 8.11 8.18
CA LEU A 166 -15.98 9.19 8.29
C LEU A 166 -17.32 8.72 8.86
N SER A 167 -17.45 7.45 9.27
CA SER A 167 -18.70 6.87 9.78
C SER A 167 -19.34 7.67 10.93
N ASN A 168 -18.51 8.27 11.79
CA ASN A 168 -18.95 9.07 12.94
C ASN A 168 -19.02 10.59 12.64
N ARG A 169 -18.80 11.02 11.40
CA ARG A 169 -18.94 12.42 11.03
C ARG A 169 -20.37 12.74 10.62
N LEU A 170 -20.88 13.88 11.09
CA LEU A 170 -22.23 14.38 10.79
C LEU A 170 -23.37 13.47 11.31
N THR A 171 -23.09 12.54 12.21
CA THR A 171 -24.14 11.87 13.00
C THR A 171 -24.60 12.86 14.07
N GLN A 172 -25.81 13.37 13.92
CA GLN A 172 -26.50 14.12 14.95
C GLN A 172 -27.14 13.16 15.93
#